data_bd7a02be2bc8ad46251f47049d6ca973
#
_entry.id   bd7a02be2bc8ad46251f47049d6ca973
#
_cell.length_a   1.000
_cell.length_b   1.000
_cell.length_c   1.000
_cell.angle_alpha   90.00
_cell.angle_beta   90.00
_cell.angle_gamma   90.00
#
_symmetry.space_group_name_H-M   'P 1'
#
loop_
_entity.id
_entity.type
_entity.pdbx_description
1 polymer ?
#
loop_
_entity_poly.entity_id
_entity_poly.type
_entity_poly.pdbx_seq_one_letter_code
_entity_poly.pdbx_strand_id
1 'polypeptide(L)'
;MLSLGLFVRLEARPGKEKDVAAFLMQGLQLANQEPTTPLLFALRLGPSTFAVFDAFHDESGRQTHLDGSIAKALMAYAPDLLAVPPSIEKTEILGSKVSQEVRTAA
;
A
#
# COMPACT_ATOMS: atom_id res chain seq x y z
N MET A 1 -6.58 -17.84 -1.71
CA MET A 1 -7.48 -16.97 -0.95
C MET A 1 -6.67 -15.86 -0.29
N LEU A 2 -7.16 -14.64 -0.31
CA LEU A 2 -6.51 -13.53 0.37
C LEU A 2 -6.83 -13.62 1.87
N SER A 3 -5.82 -13.77 2.70
CA SER A 3 -6.01 -14.02 4.13
C SER A 3 -5.34 -12.99 5.04
N LEU A 4 -4.32 -12.29 4.55
CA LEU A 4 -3.56 -11.32 5.34
C LEU A 4 -3.46 -10.01 4.59
N GLY A 5 -3.33 -8.92 5.32
CA GLY A 5 -3.20 -7.61 4.72
C GLY A 5 -2.24 -6.71 5.45
N LEU A 6 -2.01 -5.55 4.83
CA LEU A 6 -1.31 -4.42 5.43
C LEU A 6 -2.16 -3.20 5.22
N PHE A 7 -2.32 -2.40 6.26
CA PHE A 7 -2.93 -1.08 6.16
C PHE A 7 -1.89 -0.04 6.55
N VAL A 8 -1.49 0.80 5.58
CA VAL A 8 -0.45 1.81 5.77
C VAL A 8 -1.09 3.17 5.67
N ARG A 9 -0.99 3.98 6.73
CA ARG A 9 -1.54 5.32 6.76
C ARG A 9 -0.41 6.34 6.66
N LEU A 10 -0.59 7.34 5.80
CA LEU A 10 0.41 8.33 5.47
C LEU A 10 -0.19 9.73 5.62
N GLU A 11 0.46 10.58 6.43
CA GLU A 11 0.04 11.98 6.58
C GLU A 11 1.08 12.86 5.90
N ALA A 12 0.68 13.56 4.85
CA ALA A 12 1.59 14.41 4.09
C ALA A 12 1.96 15.65 4.89
N ARG A 13 3.22 16.09 4.78
CA ARG A 13 3.61 17.42 5.23
C ARG A 13 2.84 18.48 4.45
N PRO A 14 2.56 19.65 5.06
CA PRO A 14 1.95 20.75 4.32
C PRO A 14 2.78 21.09 3.07
N GLY A 15 2.10 21.15 1.92
CA GLY A 15 2.76 21.40 0.63
C GLY A 15 3.31 20.18 -0.07
N LYS A 16 3.26 19.00 0.56
CA LYS A 16 3.78 17.76 0.00
C LYS A 16 2.68 16.77 -0.45
N GLU A 17 1.43 17.22 -0.42
CA GLU A 17 0.29 16.35 -0.75
C GLU A 17 0.40 15.75 -2.15
N LYS A 18 0.78 16.57 -3.14
CA LYS A 18 0.95 16.10 -4.52
C LYS A 18 2.11 15.13 -4.63
N ASP A 19 3.18 15.36 -3.88
CA ASP A 19 4.35 14.49 -3.89
C ASP A 19 4.04 13.14 -3.30
N VAL A 20 3.26 13.10 -2.21
CA VAL A 20 2.81 11.83 -1.61
C VAL A 20 1.94 11.06 -2.60
N ALA A 21 0.98 11.75 -3.24
CA ALA A 21 0.13 11.10 -4.25
C ALA A 21 0.96 10.52 -5.39
N ALA A 22 1.93 11.27 -5.90
CA ALA A 22 2.82 10.81 -6.97
C ALA A 22 3.66 9.61 -6.53
N PHE A 23 4.17 9.64 -5.30
CA PHE A 23 4.93 8.52 -4.74
C PHE A 23 4.08 7.24 -4.71
N LEU A 24 2.82 7.36 -4.29
CA LEU A 24 1.91 6.20 -4.24
C LEU A 24 1.63 5.64 -5.63
N MET A 25 1.47 6.50 -6.63
CA MET A 25 1.24 6.04 -8.01
C MET A 25 2.46 5.32 -8.58
N GLN A 26 3.67 5.76 -8.24
CA GLN A 26 4.91 5.06 -8.61
C GLN A 26 4.99 3.70 -7.90
N GLY A 27 4.64 3.66 -6.61
CA GLY A 27 4.59 2.42 -5.85
C GLY A 27 3.61 1.41 -6.44
N LEU A 28 2.46 1.89 -6.91
CA LEU A 28 1.47 1.03 -7.57
C LEU A 28 2.05 0.37 -8.81
N GLN A 29 2.79 1.12 -9.64
CA GLN A 29 3.42 0.56 -10.85
C GLN A 29 4.42 -0.53 -10.49
N LEU A 30 5.20 -0.32 -9.43
CA LEU A 30 6.13 -1.34 -8.95
C LEU A 30 5.40 -2.58 -8.41
N ALA A 31 4.31 -2.36 -7.68
CA ALA A 31 3.50 -3.45 -7.12
C ALA A 31 2.89 -4.34 -8.22
N ASN A 32 2.55 -3.76 -9.37
CA ASN A 32 2.03 -4.53 -10.51
C ASN A 32 3.04 -5.55 -11.03
N GLN A 33 4.32 -5.41 -10.68
CA GLN A 33 5.37 -6.33 -11.07
C GLN A 33 5.70 -7.35 -9.96
N GLU A 34 5.01 -7.28 -8.82
CA GLU A 34 5.25 -8.18 -7.68
C GLU A 34 4.24 -9.33 -7.69
N PRO A 35 4.67 -10.56 -8.03
CA PRO A 35 3.73 -11.69 -8.12
C PRO A 35 3.13 -12.09 -6.77
N THR A 36 3.81 -11.77 -5.66
CA THR A 36 3.34 -12.13 -4.32
C THR A 36 2.49 -11.05 -3.65
N THR A 37 2.19 -9.95 -4.36
CA THR A 37 1.28 -8.90 -3.93
C THR A 37 0.08 -8.86 -4.87
N PRO A 38 -0.91 -9.73 -4.67
CA PRO A 38 -2.02 -9.86 -5.62
C PRO A 38 -3.00 -8.69 -5.61
N LEU A 39 -3.00 -7.87 -4.56
CA LEU A 39 -3.93 -6.75 -4.46
C LEU A 39 -3.27 -5.59 -3.73
N LEU A 40 -3.41 -4.39 -4.29
CA LEU A 40 -2.95 -3.16 -3.66
C LEU A 40 -3.83 -1.99 -4.11
N PHE A 41 -4.37 -1.26 -3.15
CA PHE A 41 -5.11 -0.03 -3.40
C PHE A 41 -4.38 1.14 -2.78
N ALA A 42 -4.19 2.21 -3.57
CA ALA A 42 -3.72 3.49 -3.07
C ALA A 42 -4.95 4.37 -2.85
N LEU A 43 -5.07 4.96 -1.66
CA LEU A 43 -6.28 5.65 -1.23
C LEU A 43 -5.96 7.08 -0.78
N ARG A 44 -6.90 7.98 -1.02
CA ARG A 44 -6.90 9.30 -0.40
C ARG A 44 -8.04 9.34 0.62
N LEU A 45 -7.70 9.63 1.87
CA LEU A 45 -8.69 9.70 2.97
C LEU A 45 -9.14 11.13 3.24
N GLY A 46 -8.36 12.11 2.85
CA GLY A 46 -8.64 13.52 3.04
C GLY A 46 -7.64 14.37 2.27
N PRO A 47 -7.61 15.70 2.45
CA PRO A 47 -6.72 16.58 1.67
C PRO A 47 -5.24 16.24 1.83
N SER A 48 -4.81 15.77 3.00
CA SER A 48 -3.41 15.48 3.29
C SER A 48 -3.18 14.05 3.80
N THR A 49 -4.23 13.23 3.90
CA THR A 49 -4.16 11.90 4.47
C THR A 49 -4.37 10.86 3.37
N PHE A 50 -3.45 9.91 3.31
CA PHE A 50 -3.44 8.84 2.32
C PHE A 50 -3.32 7.49 3.01
N ALA A 51 -3.64 6.45 2.29
CA ALA A 51 -3.45 5.09 2.79
C ALA A 51 -3.19 4.13 1.64
N VAL A 52 -2.60 3.00 1.99
CA VAL A 52 -2.44 1.86 1.09
C VAL A 52 -3.01 0.65 1.80
N PHE A 53 -3.83 -0.12 1.10
CA PHE A 53 -4.26 -1.43 1.56
C PHE A 53 -3.77 -2.48 0.59
N ASP A 54 -2.98 -3.43 1.10
CA ASP A 54 -2.47 -4.55 0.32
C ASP A 54 -2.99 -5.84 0.91
N ALA A 55 -3.18 -6.85 0.07
CA ALA A 55 -3.63 -8.16 0.53
C ALA A 55 -2.75 -9.26 -0.04
N PHE A 56 -2.57 -10.32 0.74
CA PHE A 56 -1.65 -11.41 0.45
C PHE A 56 -2.32 -12.76 0.75
N HIS A 57 -1.83 -13.80 0.08
CA HIS A 57 -2.32 -15.15 0.31
C HIS A 57 -1.77 -15.75 1.62
N ASP A 58 -0.55 -15.34 2.00
CA ASP A 58 0.12 -15.91 3.17
C ASP A 58 1.15 -14.92 3.73
N GLU A 59 1.74 -15.28 4.87
CA GLU A 59 2.73 -14.47 5.57
C GLU A 59 4.00 -14.29 4.74
N SER A 60 4.38 -15.30 3.96
CA SER A 60 5.57 -15.23 3.10
C SER A 60 5.43 -14.11 2.08
N GLY A 61 4.26 -13.99 1.44
CA GLY A 61 3.99 -12.91 0.48
C GLY A 61 4.02 -11.56 1.13
N ARG A 62 3.40 -11.43 2.31
CA ARG A 62 3.38 -10.16 3.04
C ARG A 62 4.80 -9.74 3.45
N GLN A 63 5.60 -10.66 3.96
CA GLN A 63 6.98 -10.38 4.37
C GLN A 63 7.85 -10.00 3.17
N THR A 64 7.68 -10.67 2.04
CA THR A 64 8.40 -10.32 0.81
C THR A 64 8.10 -8.87 0.40
N HIS A 65 6.86 -8.44 0.51
CA HIS A 65 6.48 -7.05 0.20
C HIS A 65 7.13 -6.08 1.19
N LEU A 66 7.10 -6.37 2.49
CA LEU A 66 7.72 -5.53 3.51
C LEU A 66 9.22 -5.40 3.35
N ASP A 67 9.88 -6.42 2.80
CA ASP A 67 11.33 -6.42 2.55
C ASP A 67 11.68 -5.87 1.17
N GLY A 68 10.68 -5.50 0.38
CA GLY A 68 10.85 -5.11 -1.00
C GLY A 68 11.21 -3.64 -1.23
N SER A 69 11.35 -3.28 -2.50
CA SER A 69 11.80 -1.94 -2.91
C SER A 69 10.80 -0.85 -2.56
N ILE A 70 9.49 -1.14 -2.57
CA ILE A 70 8.45 -0.16 -2.26
C ILE A 70 8.54 0.27 -0.79
N ALA A 71 8.65 -0.69 0.13
CA ALA A 71 8.78 -0.40 1.55
C ALA A 71 10.07 0.36 1.85
N LYS A 72 11.18 -0.03 1.22
CA LYS A 72 12.46 0.65 1.36
C LYS A 72 12.38 2.10 0.87
N ALA A 73 11.74 2.32 -0.27
CA ALA A 73 11.56 3.67 -0.81
C ALA A 73 10.69 4.52 0.13
N LEU A 74 9.61 3.94 0.69
CA LEU A 74 8.76 4.64 1.63
C LEU A 74 9.57 5.13 2.84
N MET A 75 10.37 4.25 3.43
CA MET A 75 11.16 4.63 4.60
C MET A 75 12.22 5.67 4.26
N ALA A 76 12.78 5.63 3.05
CA ALA A 76 13.77 6.60 2.60
C ALA A 76 13.16 7.99 2.38
N TYR A 77 11.95 8.07 1.83
CA TYR A 77 11.31 9.35 1.50
C TYR A 77 10.41 9.89 2.61
N ALA A 78 10.01 9.06 3.57
CA ALA A 78 9.09 9.47 4.63
C ALA A 78 9.52 10.73 5.38
N PRO A 79 10.79 10.93 5.78
CA PRO A 79 11.19 12.15 6.50
C PRO A 79 10.91 13.43 5.73
N ASP A 80 11.01 13.39 4.39
CA ASP A 80 10.79 14.58 3.55
C ASP A 80 9.32 14.79 3.21
N LEU A 81 8.56 13.72 3.07
CA LEU A 81 7.18 13.78 2.57
C LEU A 81 6.13 13.77 3.66
N LEU A 82 6.39 13.10 4.79
CA LEU A 82 5.38 12.84 5.81
C LEU A 82 5.58 13.69 7.06
N ALA A 83 4.46 14.14 7.63
CA ALA A 83 4.45 14.91 8.87
C ALA A 83 4.81 14.05 10.08
N VAL A 84 4.47 12.76 10.02
CA VAL A 84 4.77 11.77 11.06
C VAL A 84 5.23 10.49 10.38
N PRO A 85 5.92 9.58 11.08
CA PRO A 85 6.29 8.29 10.49
C PRO A 85 5.04 7.54 9.99
N PRO A 86 5.17 6.75 8.90
CA PRO A 86 4.03 5.98 8.42
C PRO A 86 3.54 4.99 9.48
N SER A 87 2.22 4.85 9.57
CA SER A 87 1.61 3.85 10.45
C SER A 87 1.38 2.60 9.61
N ILE A 88 2.00 1.49 10.01
CA ILE A 88 1.92 0.21 9.30
C ILE A 88 1.25 -0.79 10.21
N GLU A 89 0.05 -1.24 9.82
CA GLU A 89 -0.72 -2.20 10.59
C GLU A 89 -0.83 -3.52 9.82
N LYS A 90 -0.44 -4.60 10.47
CA LYS A 90 -0.68 -5.95 9.95
C LYS A 90 -2.11 -6.33 10.27
N THR A 91 -2.83 -6.82 9.26
CA THR A 91 -4.23 -7.17 9.40
C THR A 91 -4.45 -8.63 9.08
N GLU A 92 -5.54 -9.18 9.61
CA GLU A 92 -6.08 -10.45 9.21
C GLU A 92 -7.35 -10.19 8.41
N ILE A 93 -7.48 -10.84 7.26
CA ILE A 93 -8.67 -10.70 6.43
C ILE A 93 -9.66 -11.79 6.84
N LEU A 94 -10.77 -11.37 7.42
CA LEU A 94 -11.78 -12.31 7.91
C LEU A 94 -12.57 -12.93 6.76
N GLY A 95 -12.72 -12.22 5.68
CA GLY A 95 -13.43 -12.70 4.50
C GLY A 95 -13.32 -11.66 3.39
N SER A 96 -13.67 -12.07 2.17
CA SER A 96 -13.63 -11.16 1.04
C SER A 96 -14.73 -11.49 0.05
N LYS A 97 -15.17 -10.46 -0.66
CA LYS A 97 -16.02 -10.63 -1.83
C LYS A 97 -15.31 -9.93 -2.97
N VAL A 98 -14.89 -10.68 -3.97
CA VAL A 98 -14.32 -10.15 -5.21
C VAL A 98 -15.12 -10.76 -6.36
N SER A 99 -15.86 -9.91 -7.08
CA SER A 99 -16.70 -10.40 -8.17
C SER A 99 -15.86 -10.89 -9.33
N GLN A 100 -16.46 -11.76 -10.17
CA GLN A 100 -15.82 -12.27 -11.37
C GLN A 100 -15.42 -11.11 -12.30
N GLU A 101 -16.26 -10.10 -12.41
CA GLU A 101 -15.99 -8.91 -13.23
C GLU A 101 -14.71 -8.20 -12.81
N VAL A 102 -14.51 -7.98 -11.52
CA VAL A 102 -13.30 -7.33 -11.01
C VAL A 102 -12.07 -8.18 -11.31
N ARG A 103 -12.16 -9.51 -11.16
CA ARG A 103 -11.04 -10.41 -11.41
C ARG A 103 -10.62 -10.41 -12.87
N THR A 104 -11.58 -10.31 -13.79
CA THR A 104 -11.29 -10.37 -15.21
C THR A 104 -10.89 -9.03 -15.81
N ALA A 105 -11.14 -7.91 -15.12
CA ALA A 105 -10.79 -6.58 -15.57
C ALA A 105 -9.32 -6.22 -15.29
N ALA A 106 -8.59 -7.06 -14.59
CA ALA A 106 -7.21 -6.79 -14.20
C ALA A 106 -6.22 -6.79 -15.38
#